data_b884a111ff8a197d45a2453fa44858f8
#
_entry.id   b884a111ff8a197d45a2453fa44858f8
#
_cell.length_a   1.000
_cell.length_b   1.000
_cell.length_c   1.000
_cell.angle_alpha   90.00
_cell.angle_beta   90.00
_cell.angle_gamma   90.00
#
_symmetry.space_group_name_H-M   'P 1'
#
loop_
_entity.id
_entity.type
_entity.pdbx_description
1 polymer ?
#
loop_
_entity_poly.entity_id
_entity_poly.type
_entity_poly.pdbx_seq_one_letter_code
_entity_poly.pdbx_strand_id
1 'polypeptide(L)'
;MMMKRAVFILALYVSSMMLVAVPAAAQAPTAAVSLSCAPISINVEVKPGSTYSGFTTCTASNPTTYQEKISILVTSDGLATASPGDMYIGGNQEVDFQISVRATPYMVMQSRTLSVSATVQEINSLPPVNTASSQNNMIVNIMQYSLVQVEAVEPFVQLMPKKDKNFEFKVYNLGNQIDFMKVGITDSSRDDLEKAGFTINLPAVKVQIDAIPTATNVRVMARTPKTQGWSDAYHVLDFYAESEFACNNGGCLRESQMITVYVRGVYLPGFEVVPAISMLALAAAVAGRRMTGSEDEEGEWREAAPGL
;
A
#
# COMPACT_ATOMS: atom_id res chain seq x y z
N MET A 1 -66.65 -84.41 25.44
CA MET A 1 -66.32 -83.65 24.20
C MET A 1 -65.99 -82.18 24.48
N MET A 2 -66.51 -81.61 25.55
CA MET A 2 -66.30 -80.17 25.91
C MET A 2 -64.84 -79.80 26.32
N MET A 3 -64.16 -80.69 27.05
CA MET A 3 -62.78 -80.47 27.59
C MET A 3 -61.72 -80.35 26.48
N LYS A 4 -61.85 -81.10 25.39
CA LYS A 4 -60.96 -80.99 24.23
C LYS A 4 -61.06 -79.66 23.45
N ARG A 5 -62.29 -79.12 23.43
CA ARG A 5 -62.51 -77.81 22.78
C ARG A 5 -61.98 -76.68 23.62
N ALA A 6 -62.06 -76.76 24.96
CA ALA A 6 -61.52 -75.74 25.85
C ALA A 6 -59.98 -75.67 25.78
N VAL A 7 -59.30 -76.83 25.72
CA VAL A 7 -57.84 -76.90 25.60
C VAL A 7 -57.39 -76.38 24.24
N PHE A 8 -58.14 -76.60 23.16
CA PHE A 8 -57.81 -76.12 21.85
C PHE A 8 -57.94 -74.57 21.74
N ILE A 9 -58.96 -74.01 22.36
CA ILE A 9 -59.17 -72.53 22.43
C ILE A 9 -58.09 -71.93 23.31
N LEU A 10 -57.70 -72.55 24.43
CA LEU A 10 -56.60 -72.02 25.27
C LEU A 10 -55.25 -72.03 24.56
N ALA A 11 -55.01 -73.15 23.84
CA ALA A 11 -53.77 -73.25 23.03
C ALA A 11 -53.72 -72.25 21.90
N LEU A 12 -54.86 -71.97 21.28
CA LEU A 12 -54.97 -70.93 20.22
C LEU A 12 -54.76 -69.50 20.79
N TYR A 13 -55.30 -69.27 21.99
CA TYR A 13 -55.09 -67.99 22.68
C TYR A 13 -53.66 -67.74 23.12
N VAL A 14 -52.99 -68.76 23.66
CA VAL A 14 -51.58 -68.66 24.03
C VAL A 14 -50.70 -68.57 22.81
N SER A 15 -51.01 -69.27 21.71
CA SER A 15 -50.26 -69.05 20.45
C SER A 15 -50.43 -67.67 19.83
N SER A 16 -51.67 -67.07 19.95
CA SER A 16 -51.89 -65.73 19.46
C SER A 16 -51.17 -64.66 20.30
N MET A 17 -50.98 -64.88 21.61
CA MET A 17 -50.21 -63.96 22.43
C MET A 17 -48.71 -64.08 22.18
N MET A 18 -48.21 -65.23 21.75
CA MET A 18 -46.82 -65.32 21.37
C MET A 18 -46.45 -64.73 20.02
N LEU A 19 -47.43 -64.48 19.14
CA LEU A 19 -47.22 -63.87 17.84
C LEU A 19 -47.17 -62.33 17.89
N VAL A 20 -47.51 -61.68 19.00
CA VAL A 20 -47.62 -60.20 19.10
C VAL A 20 -46.38 -59.60 19.78
N ALA A 21 -45.47 -60.36 20.34
CA ALA A 21 -44.22 -59.87 20.89
C ALA A 21 -43.17 -59.74 19.77
N VAL A 22 -43.43 -58.90 18.75
CA VAL A 22 -42.35 -58.38 17.90
C VAL A 22 -41.57 -57.44 18.79
N PRO A 23 -40.27 -57.73 19.10
CA PRO A 23 -39.46 -56.73 19.78
C PRO A 23 -39.46 -55.51 18.90
N ALA A 24 -40.01 -54.42 19.35
CA ALA A 24 -39.79 -53.11 18.76
C ALA A 24 -38.27 -52.89 18.91
N ALA A 25 -37.54 -53.19 17.88
CA ALA A 25 -36.14 -52.79 17.80
C ALA A 25 -36.11 -51.29 17.94
N ALA A 26 -35.79 -50.79 19.13
CA ALA A 26 -35.57 -49.38 19.33
C ALA A 26 -34.43 -48.99 18.41
N GLN A 27 -34.75 -48.29 17.32
CA GLN A 27 -33.73 -47.76 16.44
C GLN A 27 -32.86 -46.80 17.27
N ALA A 28 -31.58 -47.14 17.35
CA ALA A 28 -30.62 -46.27 18.02
C ALA A 28 -30.63 -44.91 17.36
N PRO A 29 -30.62 -43.83 18.13
CA PRO A 29 -30.63 -42.46 17.57
C PRO A 29 -29.40 -42.27 16.67
N THR A 30 -29.65 -41.89 15.42
CA THR A 30 -28.60 -41.60 14.43
C THR A 30 -28.33 -40.08 14.44
N ALA A 31 -27.02 -39.76 14.52
CA ALA A 31 -26.58 -38.34 14.41
C ALA A 31 -26.74 -37.80 12.99
N ALA A 32 -27.09 -36.55 12.86
CA ALA A 32 -27.08 -35.83 11.58
C ALA A 32 -26.91 -34.34 11.81
N VAL A 33 -26.05 -33.70 11.01
CA VAL A 33 -25.82 -32.25 11.05
C VAL A 33 -25.66 -31.73 9.66
N SER A 34 -26.22 -30.55 9.39
CA SER A 34 -25.91 -29.78 8.19
C SER A 34 -25.34 -28.41 8.57
N LEU A 35 -24.42 -27.90 7.74
CA LEU A 35 -23.74 -26.63 7.93
C LEU A 35 -23.77 -25.83 6.65
N SER A 36 -24.21 -24.57 6.74
CA SER A 36 -24.15 -23.59 5.66
C SER A 36 -23.54 -22.30 6.18
N CYS A 37 -22.72 -21.64 5.35
CA CYS A 37 -22.08 -20.38 5.71
C CYS A 37 -22.26 -19.34 4.61
N ALA A 38 -22.51 -18.08 4.99
CA ALA A 38 -22.61 -16.94 4.08
C ALA A 38 -22.01 -15.68 4.73
N PRO A 39 -21.25 -14.86 3.97
CA PRO A 39 -20.83 -15.05 2.60
C PRO A 39 -19.74 -16.14 2.46
N ILE A 40 -19.67 -16.76 1.29
CA ILE A 40 -18.63 -17.79 0.97
C ILE A 40 -17.28 -17.16 0.60
N SER A 41 -17.23 -15.84 0.41
CA SER A 41 -16.03 -15.05 0.15
C SER A 41 -15.94 -13.91 1.15
N ILE A 42 -14.86 -13.85 1.89
CA ILE A 42 -14.61 -12.88 2.95
C ILE A 42 -13.43 -12.00 2.53
N ASN A 43 -13.63 -10.70 2.45
CA ASN A 43 -12.57 -9.76 2.15
C ASN A 43 -11.99 -9.19 3.46
N VAL A 44 -10.67 -9.27 3.60
CA VAL A 44 -9.93 -8.75 4.77
C VAL A 44 -8.99 -7.67 4.32
N GLU A 45 -9.20 -6.45 4.82
CA GLU A 45 -8.29 -5.33 4.63
C GLU A 45 -7.13 -5.40 5.62
N VAL A 46 -5.90 -5.25 5.10
CA VAL A 46 -4.67 -5.30 5.91
C VAL A 46 -3.86 -3.99 5.85
N LYS A 47 -4.49 -2.93 5.32
CA LYS A 47 -3.88 -1.60 5.29
C LYS A 47 -3.73 -1.03 6.72
N PRO A 48 -2.75 -0.15 6.97
CA PRO A 48 -2.61 0.52 8.24
C PRO A 48 -3.90 1.20 8.69
N GLY A 49 -4.32 0.94 9.95
CA GLY A 49 -5.55 1.50 10.52
C GLY A 49 -6.84 0.70 10.23
N SER A 50 -6.79 -0.40 9.46
CA SER A 50 -7.92 -1.32 9.31
C SER A 50 -8.07 -2.24 10.53
N THR A 51 -9.16 -3.00 10.59
CA THR A 51 -9.41 -3.97 11.66
C THR A 51 -8.63 -5.26 11.50
N TYR A 52 -8.09 -5.53 10.31
CA TYR A 52 -7.43 -6.79 9.90
C TYR A 52 -8.33 -8.03 10.02
N SER A 53 -9.64 -7.85 10.14
CA SER A 53 -10.59 -8.92 10.43
C SER A 53 -11.71 -8.98 9.40
N GLY A 54 -12.16 -10.20 9.11
CA GLY A 54 -13.34 -10.48 8.33
C GLY A 54 -14.27 -11.43 9.09
N PHE A 55 -15.54 -11.45 8.72
CA PHE A 55 -16.58 -12.21 9.39
C PHE A 55 -17.42 -12.97 8.38
N THR A 56 -17.91 -14.13 8.80
CA THR A 56 -18.96 -14.89 8.13
C THR A 56 -19.94 -15.43 9.16
N THR A 57 -21.20 -15.59 8.77
CA THR A 57 -22.22 -16.20 9.60
C THR A 57 -22.47 -17.61 9.08
N CYS A 58 -22.43 -18.59 9.96
CA CYS A 58 -22.75 -19.97 9.67
C CYS A 58 -24.01 -20.39 10.42
N THR A 59 -24.83 -21.21 9.78
CA THR A 59 -26.01 -21.84 10.35
C THR A 59 -25.76 -23.34 10.46
N ALA A 60 -25.78 -23.86 11.68
CA ALA A 60 -25.79 -25.30 11.92
C ALA A 60 -27.22 -25.76 12.17
N SER A 61 -27.66 -26.79 11.44
CA SER A 61 -29.01 -27.35 11.54
C SER A 61 -28.93 -28.81 12.01
N ASN A 62 -29.75 -29.13 12.98
CA ASN A 62 -29.95 -30.50 13.46
C ASN A 62 -31.28 -31.04 12.88
N PRO A 63 -31.25 -31.89 11.84
CA PRO A 63 -32.46 -32.42 11.23
C PRO A 63 -33.07 -33.60 12.02
N THR A 64 -32.45 -34.00 13.12
CA THR A 64 -32.95 -35.12 13.97
C THR A 64 -34.01 -34.59 14.95
N THR A 65 -34.67 -35.51 15.62
CA THR A 65 -35.68 -35.16 16.68
C THR A 65 -35.02 -35.10 18.07
N TYR A 66 -33.73 -35.36 18.17
CA TYR A 66 -33.00 -35.42 19.42
C TYR A 66 -32.13 -34.16 19.59
N GLN A 67 -31.81 -33.84 20.85
CA GLN A 67 -30.86 -32.78 21.11
C GLN A 67 -29.44 -33.31 20.80
N GLU A 68 -28.65 -32.53 20.05
CA GLU A 68 -27.28 -32.85 19.70
C GLU A 68 -26.30 -31.83 20.26
N LYS A 69 -25.15 -32.28 20.73
CA LYS A 69 -23.98 -31.46 21.01
C LYS A 69 -23.08 -31.50 19.80
N ILE A 70 -22.88 -30.36 19.18
CA ILE A 70 -22.09 -30.19 17.95
C ILE A 70 -20.81 -29.43 18.26
N SER A 71 -19.69 -29.98 17.86
CA SER A 71 -18.38 -29.30 17.94
C SER A 71 -18.07 -28.62 16.63
N ILE A 72 -17.76 -27.33 16.69
CA ILE A 72 -17.36 -26.51 15.53
C ILE A 72 -15.86 -26.37 15.52
N LEU A 73 -15.22 -26.92 14.48
CA LEU A 73 -13.80 -26.79 14.24
C LEU A 73 -13.58 -25.91 13.02
N VAL A 74 -12.79 -24.82 13.20
CA VAL A 74 -12.44 -23.90 12.13
C VAL A 74 -10.95 -23.98 11.88
N THR A 75 -10.57 -24.23 10.65
CA THR A 75 -9.18 -24.27 10.20
C THR A 75 -8.97 -23.29 9.06
N SER A 76 -7.87 -22.59 9.10
CA SER A 76 -7.47 -21.66 8.06
C SER A 76 -5.97 -21.78 7.80
N ASP A 77 -5.58 -21.49 6.56
CA ASP A 77 -4.18 -21.51 6.14
C ASP A 77 -3.49 -20.20 6.57
N GLY A 78 -2.91 -20.20 7.78
CA GLY A 78 -2.10 -19.10 8.30
C GLY A 78 -2.86 -17.85 8.78
N LEU A 79 -4.20 -17.94 8.95
CA LEU A 79 -5.00 -16.89 9.57
C LEU A 79 -5.44 -17.31 10.98
N ALA A 80 -5.52 -16.37 11.89
CA ALA A 80 -6.13 -16.61 13.20
C ALA A 80 -7.65 -16.68 13.04
N THR A 81 -8.27 -17.67 13.67
CA THR A 81 -9.72 -17.89 13.61
C THR A 81 -10.32 -17.90 15.01
N ALA A 82 -11.57 -17.44 15.12
CA ALA A 82 -12.36 -17.57 16.34
C ALA A 82 -13.76 -18.07 15.98
N SER A 83 -14.24 -19.07 16.74
CA SER A 83 -15.54 -19.71 16.61
C SER A 83 -16.11 -20.04 17.99
N PRO A 84 -17.40 -20.33 18.12
CA PRO A 84 -18.03 -20.66 19.41
C PRO A 84 -17.54 -21.97 20.04
N GLY A 85 -16.90 -22.87 19.29
CA GLY A 85 -16.51 -24.20 19.79
C GLY A 85 -17.71 -25.14 19.82
N ASP A 86 -18.06 -25.66 21.02
CA ASP A 86 -19.19 -26.56 21.17
C ASP A 86 -20.52 -25.84 21.37
N MET A 87 -21.59 -26.38 20.80
CA MET A 87 -22.96 -25.86 20.95
C MET A 87 -23.99 -26.99 21.03
N TYR A 88 -25.10 -26.74 21.72
CA TYR A 88 -26.24 -27.64 21.79
C TYR A 88 -27.34 -27.20 20.89
N ILE A 89 -27.82 -28.05 19.99
CA ILE A 89 -28.93 -27.78 19.07
C ILE A 89 -30.06 -28.78 19.35
N GLY A 90 -31.22 -28.26 19.62
CA GLY A 90 -32.42 -29.03 19.80
C GLY A 90 -32.82 -29.78 18.53
N GLY A 91 -33.71 -30.84 18.68
CA GLY A 91 -34.22 -31.55 17.50
C GLY A 91 -35.01 -30.63 16.56
N ASN A 92 -34.75 -30.75 15.26
CA ASN A 92 -35.34 -29.94 14.20
C ASN A 92 -35.12 -28.39 14.38
N GLN A 93 -34.00 -28.01 15.00
CA GLN A 93 -33.66 -26.62 15.23
C GLN A 93 -32.37 -26.25 14.48
N GLU A 94 -32.24 -24.93 14.29
CA GLU A 94 -31.05 -24.30 13.67
C GLU A 94 -30.51 -23.26 14.61
N VAL A 95 -29.18 -23.07 14.57
CA VAL A 95 -28.48 -22.05 15.35
C VAL A 95 -27.48 -21.35 14.46
N ASP A 96 -27.61 -20.02 14.43
CA ASP A 96 -26.66 -19.15 13.74
C ASP A 96 -25.50 -18.78 14.67
N PHE A 97 -24.29 -18.80 14.11
CA PHE A 97 -23.10 -18.38 14.81
C PHE A 97 -22.14 -17.65 13.88
N GLN A 98 -21.35 -16.78 14.45
CA GLN A 98 -20.38 -15.99 13.71
C GLN A 98 -18.98 -16.59 13.84
N ILE A 99 -18.26 -16.61 12.71
CA ILE A 99 -16.86 -16.93 12.64
C ILE A 99 -16.09 -15.67 12.27
N SER A 100 -15.05 -15.36 13.01
CA SER A 100 -14.13 -14.29 12.67
C SER A 100 -12.78 -14.86 12.20
N VAL A 101 -12.23 -14.23 11.19
CA VAL A 101 -10.88 -14.48 10.69
C VAL A 101 -10.04 -13.22 10.82
N ARG A 102 -8.79 -13.36 11.21
CA ARG A 102 -7.87 -12.23 11.37
C ARG A 102 -6.57 -12.50 10.66
N ALA A 103 -6.19 -11.54 9.81
CA ALA A 103 -4.91 -11.51 9.14
C ALA A 103 -3.86 -10.76 9.97
N THR A 104 -2.59 -10.99 9.69
CA THR A 104 -1.50 -10.19 10.24
C THR A 104 -1.38 -8.87 9.47
N PRO A 105 -0.95 -7.77 10.15
CA PRO A 105 -0.64 -6.52 9.46
C PRO A 105 0.33 -6.74 8.29
N TYR A 106 0.14 -6.01 7.19
CA TYR A 106 0.97 -6.06 6.00
C TYR A 106 1.04 -7.42 5.29
N MET A 107 0.12 -8.35 5.59
CA MET A 107 0.07 -9.63 4.90
C MET A 107 -0.06 -9.41 3.39
N VAL A 108 0.75 -10.14 2.61
CA VAL A 108 0.74 -10.05 1.14
C VAL A 108 -0.64 -10.42 0.60
N MET A 109 -1.09 -9.73 -0.45
CA MET A 109 -2.32 -10.02 -1.16
C MET A 109 -2.33 -11.48 -1.63
N GLN A 110 -3.34 -12.23 -1.21
CA GLN A 110 -3.55 -13.62 -1.60
C GLN A 110 -4.94 -14.10 -1.17
N SER A 111 -5.37 -15.22 -1.75
CA SER A 111 -6.56 -15.93 -1.29
C SER A 111 -6.15 -17.10 -0.41
N ARG A 112 -6.88 -17.33 0.69
CA ARG A 112 -6.69 -18.40 1.67
C ARG A 112 -7.98 -19.19 1.82
N THR A 113 -7.87 -20.47 2.09
CA THR A 113 -9.04 -21.32 2.37
C THR A 113 -9.37 -21.28 3.85
N LEU A 114 -10.64 -21.09 4.16
CA LEU A 114 -11.23 -21.25 5.48
C LEU A 114 -12.17 -22.44 5.44
N SER A 115 -11.87 -23.45 6.23
CA SER A 115 -12.68 -24.67 6.35
C SER A 115 -13.36 -24.69 7.71
N VAL A 116 -14.68 -24.87 7.71
CA VAL A 116 -15.51 -24.98 8.89
C VAL A 116 -16.14 -26.35 8.88
N SER A 117 -15.94 -27.11 9.95
CA SER A 117 -16.55 -28.41 10.13
C SER A 117 -17.39 -28.46 11.40
N ALA A 118 -18.59 -29.00 11.28
CA ALA A 118 -19.50 -29.27 12.39
C ALA A 118 -19.58 -30.79 12.58
N THR A 119 -19.28 -31.28 13.77
CA THR A 119 -19.28 -32.72 14.08
C THR A 119 -20.12 -32.98 15.31
N VAL A 120 -21.05 -33.94 15.22
CA VAL A 120 -21.90 -34.36 16.37
C VAL A 120 -21.04 -35.14 17.35
N GLN A 121 -20.97 -34.68 18.60
CA GLN A 121 -20.22 -35.29 19.69
C GLN A 121 -21.12 -36.11 20.61
N GLU A 122 -22.35 -35.68 20.85
CA GLU A 122 -23.29 -36.30 21.75
C GLU A 122 -24.72 -36.20 21.21
N ILE A 123 -25.57 -37.21 21.47
CA ILE A 123 -27.01 -37.20 21.29
C ILE A 123 -27.63 -37.48 22.67
N ASN A 124 -28.48 -36.54 23.15
CA ASN A 124 -29.09 -36.61 24.48
C ASN A 124 -28.06 -36.94 25.60
N SER A 125 -26.85 -36.27 25.52
CA SER A 125 -25.71 -36.47 26.45
C SER A 125 -25.06 -37.85 26.42
N LEU A 126 -25.29 -38.63 25.37
CA LEU A 126 -24.63 -39.95 25.14
C LEU A 126 -23.81 -39.88 23.84
N PRO A 127 -22.69 -40.62 23.77
CA PRO A 127 -21.93 -40.70 22.51
C PRO A 127 -22.82 -41.23 21.37
N PRO A 128 -22.72 -40.68 20.16
CA PRO A 128 -23.50 -41.12 19.02
C PRO A 128 -23.03 -42.52 18.53
N VAL A 129 -23.96 -43.30 17.99
CA VAL A 129 -23.65 -44.63 17.40
C VAL A 129 -22.94 -44.50 16.07
N ASN A 130 -23.16 -43.38 15.37
CA ASN A 130 -22.52 -43.03 14.10
C ASN A 130 -21.89 -41.66 14.20
N THR A 131 -20.80 -41.43 13.49
CA THR A 131 -20.23 -40.09 13.29
C THR A 131 -21.00 -39.36 12.21
N ALA A 132 -21.47 -38.15 12.53
CA ALA A 132 -22.04 -37.24 11.55
C ALA A 132 -21.20 -35.98 11.55
N SER A 133 -20.78 -35.53 10.37
CA SER A 133 -20.06 -34.29 10.18
C SER A 133 -20.50 -33.63 8.89
N SER A 134 -20.52 -32.30 8.91
CA SER A 134 -20.75 -31.47 7.74
C SER A 134 -19.63 -30.41 7.64
N GLN A 135 -19.14 -30.16 6.44
CA GLN A 135 -18.05 -29.23 6.20
C GLN A 135 -18.45 -28.19 5.15
N ASN A 136 -18.03 -26.95 5.38
CA ASN A 136 -18.18 -25.86 4.43
C ASN A 136 -16.83 -25.17 4.23
N ASN A 137 -16.47 -24.95 2.95
CA ASN A 137 -15.21 -24.31 2.59
C ASN A 137 -15.49 -22.92 1.99
N MET A 138 -14.76 -21.94 2.48
CA MET A 138 -14.88 -20.53 2.08
C MET A 138 -13.52 -19.99 1.67
N ILE A 139 -13.54 -18.86 0.95
CA ILE A 139 -12.33 -18.17 0.51
C ILE A 139 -12.21 -16.88 1.32
N VAL A 140 -11.03 -16.66 1.89
CA VAL A 140 -10.64 -15.41 2.53
C VAL A 140 -9.66 -14.69 1.62
N ASN A 141 -10.06 -13.54 1.10
CA ASN A 141 -9.23 -12.71 0.24
C ASN A 141 -8.55 -11.62 1.07
N ILE A 142 -7.23 -11.67 1.15
CA ILE A 142 -6.43 -10.57 1.65
C ILE A 142 -6.37 -9.50 0.57
N MET A 143 -6.98 -8.35 0.86
CA MET A 143 -7.11 -7.27 -0.11
C MET A 143 -5.78 -6.57 -0.35
N GLN A 144 -5.52 -6.19 -1.60
CA GLN A 144 -4.40 -5.33 -1.94
C GLN A 144 -4.67 -3.91 -1.44
N TYR A 145 -3.64 -3.26 -0.94
CA TYR A 145 -3.62 -1.82 -0.71
C TYR A 145 -2.32 -1.23 -1.24
N SER A 146 -2.35 0.05 -1.56
CA SER A 146 -1.18 0.81 -1.98
C SER A 146 -0.82 1.85 -0.94
N LEU A 147 0.48 2.04 -0.73
CA LEU A 147 1.04 3.12 0.06
C LEU A 147 2.39 3.48 -0.54
N VAL A 148 2.56 4.73 -0.92
CA VAL A 148 3.75 5.25 -1.60
C VAL A 148 4.48 6.19 -0.66
N GLN A 149 5.81 6.14 -0.67
CA GLN A 149 6.66 7.13 -0.03
C GLN A 149 7.78 7.53 -0.99
N VAL A 150 8.12 8.82 -0.99
CA VAL A 150 9.22 9.37 -1.78
C VAL A 150 10.22 10.03 -0.85
N GLU A 151 11.50 9.79 -1.09
CA GLU A 151 12.61 10.39 -0.35
C GLU A 151 13.61 10.97 -1.34
N ALA A 152 14.02 12.22 -1.15
CA ALA A 152 15.13 12.82 -1.88
C ALA A 152 16.45 12.48 -1.19
N VAL A 153 17.42 11.93 -1.94
CA VAL A 153 18.74 11.58 -1.40
C VAL A 153 19.50 12.84 -0.97
N GLU A 154 19.38 13.92 -1.75
CA GLU A 154 19.98 15.22 -1.46
C GLU A 154 18.88 16.31 -1.53
N PRO A 155 18.26 16.71 -0.42
CA PRO A 155 17.14 17.67 -0.42
C PRO A 155 17.56 19.11 -0.75
N PHE A 156 18.86 19.42 -0.61
CA PHE A 156 19.44 20.71 -0.97
C PHE A 156 20.73 20.50 -1.77
N VAL A 157 20.82 21.17 -2.92
CA VAL A 157 21.98 21.07 -3.82
C VAL A 157 22.41 22.45 -4.29
N GLN A 158 23.71 22.74 -4.14
CA GLN A 158 24.33 23.95 -4.68
C GLN A 158 25.01 23.64 -6.00
N LEU A 159 24.68 24.43 -7.04
CA LEU A 159 25.19 24.25 -8.39
C LEU A 159 25.73 25.57 -8.97
N MET A 160 26.64 25.42 -9.91
CA MET A 160 27.09 26.51 -10.78
C MET A 160 26.26 26.51 -12.07
N PRO A 161 26.21 27.61 -12.82
CA PRO A 161 25.64 27.65 -14.18
C PRO A 161 26.33 26.64 -15.12
N LYS A 162 25.60 26.15 -16.12
CA LYS A 162 26.04 25.16 -17.15
C LYS A 162 26.51 23.83 -16.58
N LYS A 163 26.01 23.41 -15.42
CA LYS A 163 26.32 22.11 -14.83
C LYS A 163 25.18 21.13 -14.99
N ASP A 164 25.54 19.89 -15.32
CA ASP A 164 24.63 18.75 -15.29
C ASP A 164 24.66 18.12 -13.90
N LYS A 165 23.52 17.80 -13.37
CA LYS A 165 23.34 17.10 -12.08
C LYS A 165 22.27 16.03 -12.21
N ASN A 166 22.54 14.86 -11.66
CA ASN A 166 21.55 13.82 -11.43
C ASN A 166 21.03 13.96 -10.01
N PHE A 167 19.73 14.23 -9.90
CA PHE A 167 19.02 14.20 -8.65
C PHE A 167 18.47 12.79 -8.45
N GLU A 168 18.71 12.19 -7.29
CA GLU A 168 18.26 10.84 -6.97
C GLU A 168 17.14 10.87 -5.96
N PHE A 169 16.06 10.15 -6.30
CA PHE A 169 14.90 9.93 -5.45
C PHE A 169 14.74 8.44 -5.19
N LYS A 170 14.46 8.09 -3.94
CA LYS A 170 14.06 6.75 -3.57
C LYS A 170 12.55 6.69 -3.51
N VAL A 171 11.95 5.83 -4.30
CA VAL A 171 10.51 5.58 -4.30
C VAL A 171 10.28 4.24 -3.62
N TYR A 172 9.49 4.25 -2.54
CA TYR A 172 9.16 3.07 -1.76
C TYR A 172 7.74 2.62 -2.07
N ASN A 173 7.58 1.32 -2.26
CA ASN A 173 6.28 0.66 -2.20
C ASN A 173 6.09 0.10 -0.78
N LEU A 174 5.23 0.74 -0.01
CA LEU A 174 4.84 0.31 1.33
C LEU A 174 3.49 -0.45 1.32
N GLY A 175 2.97 -0.77 0.13
CA GLY A 175 1.82 -1.63 -0.09
C GLY A 175 2.14 -3.10 0.12
N ASN A 176 1.12 -3.95 0.11
CA ASN A 176 1.27 -5.40 0.34
C ASN A 176 1.39 -6.24 -0.93
N GLN A 177 1.56 -5.59 -2.09
CA GLN A 177 1.72 -6.27 -3.38
C GLN A 177 2.60 -5.42 -4.29
N ILE A 178 3.20 -6.07 -5.31
CA ILE A 178 3.91 -5.39 -6.38
C ILE A 178 3.03 -4.33 -7.04
N ASP A 179 3.57 -3.14 -7.26
CA ASP A 179 2.86 -2.04 -7.88
C ASP A 179 3.73 -1.33 -8.92
N PHE A 180 3.08 -0.67 -9.86
CA PHE A 180 3.72 0.20 -10.82
C PHE A 180 3.54 1.65 -10.36
N MET A 181 4.65 2.34 -10.16
CA MET A 181 4.65 3.75 -9.80
C MET A 181 4.90 4.60 -11.03
N LYS A 182 3.94 5.46 -11.37
CA LYS A 182 4.15 6.52 -12.34
C LYS A 182 4.92 7.63 -11.65
N VAL A 183 6.07 8.02 -12.22
CA VAL A 183 6.94 9.03 -11.64
C VAL A 183 7.06 10.23 -12.57
N GLY A 184 7.22 11.41 -11.98
CA GLY A 184 7.27 12.65 -12.75
C GLY A 184 7.75 13.83 -11.93
N ILE A 185 7.82 14.96 -12.60
CA ILE A 185 8.00 16.28 -12.01
C ILE A 185 6.66 16.99 -12.14
N THR A 186 6.21 17.68 -11.09
CA THR A 186 4.95 18.43 -11.15
C THR A 186 5.01 19.46 -12.26
N ASP A 187 3.90 19.66 -12.98
CA ASP A 187 3.86 20.56 -14.13
C ASP A 187 4.27 21.98 -13.76
N SER A 188 3.83 22.46 -12.59
CA SER A 188 4.23 23.79 -12.07
C SER A 188 5.73 23.91 -11.86
N SER A 189 6.35 22.92 -11.22
CA SER A 189 7.79 22.90 -10.98
C SER A 189 8.59 22.79 -12.28
N ARG A 190 8.12 21.99 -13.23
CA ARG A 190 8.73 21.85 -14.56
C ARG A 190 8.70 23.19 -15.30
N ASP A 191 7.53 23.83 -15.38
CA ASP A 191 7.36 25.11 -16.05
C ASP A 191 8.25 26.21 -15.46
N ASP A 192 8.34 26.28 -14.13
CA ASP A 192 9.15 27.27 -13.44
C ASP A 192 10.65 27.06 -13.68
N LEU A 193 11.10 25.80 -13.66
CA LEU A 193 12.48 25.44 -13.94
C LEU A 193 12.84 25.69 -15.42
N GLU A 194 11.98 25.34 -16.37
CA GLU A 194 12.19 25.57 -17.79
C GLU A 194 12.21 27.08 -18.13
N LYS A 195 11.30 27.88 -17.53
CA LYS A 195 11.32 29.37 -17.64
C LYS A 195 12.60 29.95 -17.07
N ALA A 196 13.15 29.36 -16.01
CA ALA A 196 14.45 29.77 -15.46
C ALA A 196 15.63 29.28 -16.31
N GLY A 197 15.41 28.53 -17.40
CA GLY A 197 16.44 28.08 -18.33
C GLY A 197 17.08 26.74 -17.99
N PHE A 198 16.49 25.97 -17.10
CA PHE A 198 16.89 24.57 -16.87
C PHE A 198 16.45 23.69 -18.04
N THR A 199 17.24 22.65 -18.28
CA THR A 199 16.83 21.53 -19.15
C THR A 199 16.69 20.30 -18.28
N ILE A 200 15.50 19.70 -18.29
CA ILE A 200 15.16 18.56 -17.43
C ILE A 200 14.90 17.33 -18.29
N ASN A 201 15.47 16.20 -17.89
CA ASN A 201 15.23 14.89 -18.49
C ASN A 201 14.94 13.87 -17.41
N LEU A 202 13.81 13.17 -17.54
CA LEU A 202 13.40 12.07 -16.70
C LEU A 202 13.38 10.80 -17.56
N PRO A 203 14.42 9.94 -17.47
CA PRO A 203 14.54 8.75 -18.33
C PRO A 203 13.52 7.65 -18.04
N ALA A 204 13.00 7.59 -16.82
CA ALA A 204 11.96 6.63 -16.42
C ALA A 204 10.70 7.36 -15.98
N VAL A 205 9.57 7.06 -16.62
CA VAL A 205 8.25 7.63 -16.28
C VAL A 205 7.36 6.64 -15.52
N LYS A 206 7.78 5.38 -15.48
CA LYS A 206 7.08 4.29 -14.78
C LYS A 206 8.11 3.29 -14.26
N VAL A 207 8.00 2.92 -13.00
CA VAL A 207 8.87 1.94 -12.33
C VAL A 207 8.02 0.90 -11.61
N GLN A 208 8.45 -0.35 -11.70
CA GLN A 208 7.83 -1.46 -10.96
C GLN A 208 8.59 -1.64 -9.66
N ILE A 209 7.87 -1.75 -8.55
CA ILE A 209 8.44 -1.90 -7.22
C ILE A 209 7.74 -3.04 -6.49
N ASP A 210 8.52 -3.99 -5.99
CA ASP A 210 8.01 -5.11 -5.20
C ASP A 210 7.40 -4.65 -3.88
N ALA A 211 6.58 -5.53 -3.26
CA ALA A 211 5.95 -5.25 -1.98
C ALA A 211 6.98 -5.05 -0.86
N ILE A 212 6.55 -4.38 0.20
CA ILE A 212 7.30 -4.01 1.41
C ILE A 212 8.51 -4.89 1.74
N PRO A 213 9.68 -4.29 2.05
CA PRO A 213 10.05 -2.87 2.04
C PRO A 213 11.03 -2.56 0.91
N THR A 214 10.59 -2.56 -0.32
CA THR A 214 11.48 -2.38 -1.47
C THR A 214 11.46 -0.94 -1.96
N ALA A 215 12.64 -0.38 -2.23
CA ALA A 215 12.80 0.93 -2.83
C ALA A 215 13.51 0.83 -4.17
N THR A 216 13.10 1.69 -5.10
CA THR A 216 13.77 1.85 -6.39
C THR A 216 14.29 3.28 -6.51
N ASN A 217 15.54 3.42 -6.97
CA ASN A 217 16.13 4.71 -7.22
C ASN A 217 15.69 5.24 -8.60
N VAL A 218 15.11 6.43 -8.59
CA VAL A 218 14.74 7.17 -9.81
C VAL A 218 15.66 8.38 -9.94
N ARG A 219 16.20 8.60 -11.14
CA ARG A 219 17.09 9.71 -11.42
C ARG A 219 16.41 10.73 -12.32
N VAL A 220 16.52 12.00 -11.92
CA VAL A 220 16.14 13.15 -12.73
C VAL A 220 17.42 13.86 -13.12
N MET A 221 17.67 13.95 -14.43
CA MET A 221 18.81 14.71 -14.96
C MET A 221 18.37 16.14 -15.19
N ALA A 222 19.02 17.08 -14.56
CA ALA A 222 18.80 18.49 -14.85
C ALA A 222 20.10 19.22 -15.14
N ARG A 223 20.05 20.11 -16.13
CA ARG A 223 21.11 21.02 -16.48
C ARG A 223 20.72 22.42 -16.04
N THR A 224 21.61 23.07 -15.28
CA THR A 224 21.40 24.45 -14.84
C THR A 224 21.44 25.44 -16.00
N PRO A 225 20.82 26.63 -15.86
CA PRO A 225 20.83 27.68 -16.87
C PRO A 225 22.22 28.03 -17.39
N LYS A 226 22.30 28.44 -18.64
CA LYS A 226 23.58 28.87 -19.25
C LYS A 226 24.09 30.16 -18.62
N THR A 227 23.19 31.02 -18.18
CA THR A 227 23.50 32.34 -17.59
C THR A 227 22.58 32.53 -16.38
N GLN A 228 23.18 32.72 -15.20
CA GLN A 228 22.43 33.03 -13.96
C GLN A 228 22.40 34.52 -13.64
N GLY A 229 23.21 35.35 -14.35
CA GLY A 229 23.41 36.75 -13.99
C GLY A 229 24.29 36.92 -12.75
N TRP A 230 24.12 38.02 -12.04
CA TRP A 230 24.97 38.42 -10.91
C TRP A 230 24.45 37.97 -9.54
N SER A 231 23.17 37.63 -9.49
CA SER A 231 22.49 37.19 -8.24
C SER A 231 22.31 35.71 -8.17
N ASP A 232 22.42 35.20 -6.95
CA ASP A 232 22.08 33.84 -6.61
C ASP A 232 20.57 33.60 -6.74
N ALA A 233 20.15 32.38 -7.13
CA ALA A 233 18.74 32.05 -7.24
C ALA A 233 18.45 30.68 -6.63
N TYR A 234 17.27 30.56 -6.03
CA TYR A 234 16.72 29.31 -5.50
C TYR A 234 15.62 28.81 -6.43
N HIS A 235 15.71 27.55 -6.76
CA HIS A 235 14.71 26.86 -7.57
C HIS A 235 14.26 25.60 -6.85
N VAL A 236 13.02 25.19 -7.08
CA VAL A 236 12.45 24.00 -6.46
C VAL A 236 12.15 22.97 -7.56
N LEU A 237 12.68 21.76 -7.37
CA LEU A 237 12.34 20.61 -8.17
C LEU A 237 11.41 19.73 -7.34
N ASP A 238 10.13 19.66 -7.73
CA ASP A 238 9.11 18.87 -7.06
C ASP A 238 8.86 17.58 -7.85
N PHE A 239 9.38 16.47 -7.33
CA PHE A 239 9.25 15.14 -7.90
C PHE A 239 8.11 14.40 -7.22
N TYR A 240 7.32 13.65 -7.99
CA TYR A 240 6.23 12.83 -7.46
C TYR A 240 6.31 11.38 -7.93
N ALA A 241 5.71 10.51 -7.13
CA ALA A 241 5.37 9.15 -7.48
C ALA A 241 3.89 8.90 -7.20
N GLU A 242 3.23 8.18 -8.10
CA GLU A 242 1.80 7.90 -8.08
C GLU A 242 1.54 6.41 -8.32
N SER A 243 0.76 5.76 -7.44
CA SER A 243 0.41 4.35 -7.56
C SER A 243 -0.58 4.10 -8.67
N GLU A 244 -0.24 3.23 -9.62
CA GLU A 244 -1.15 2.81 -10.69
C GLU A 244 -2.32 1.98 -10.13
N PHE A 245 -2.05 1.11 -9.17
CA PHE A 245 -3.10 0.32 -8.53
C PHE A 245 -4.14 1.22 -7.86
N ALA A 246 -3.70 2.20 -7.07
CA ALA A 246 -4.62 3.14 -6.42
C ALA A 246 -5.44 3.93 -7.43
N CYS A 247 -4.83 4.43 -8.51
CA CYS A 247 -5.52 5.16 -9.56
C CYS A 247 -6.59 4.32 -10.26
N ASN A 248 -6.31 3.04 -10.51
CA ASN A 248 -7.24 2.12 -11.16
C ASN A 248 -8.40 1.69 -10.26
N ASN A 249 -8.25 1.84 -8.93
CA ASN A 249 -9.24 1.39 -7.94
C ASN A 249 -9.96 2.55 -7.19
N GLY A 250 -10.03 3.73 -7.80
CA GLY A 250 -10.94 4.80 -7.35
C GLY A 250 -10.32 5.93 -6.55
N GLY A 251 -8.98 5.98 -6.40
CA GLY A 251 -8.31 7.10 -5.74
C GLY A 251 -6.82 7.12 -6.01
N CYS A 252 -6.35 8.04 -6.88
CA CYS A 252 -4.90 8.17 -7.11
C CYS A 252 -4.19 8.56 -5.82
N LEU A 253 -3.28 7.70 -5.37
CA LEU A 253 -2.37 7.97 -4.27
C LEU A 253 -1.07 8.50 -4.85
N ARG A 254 -0.81 9.79 -4.63
CA ARG A 254 0.39 10.50 -5.05
C ARG A 254 1.14 11.02 -3.84
N GLU A 255 2.44 10.84 -3.84
CA GLU A 255 3.36 11.42 -2.88
C GLU A 255 4.41 12.22 -3.61
N SER A 256 4.79 13.40 -3.07
CA SER A 256 5.81 14.24 -3.68
C SER A 256 6.91 14.63 -2.69
N GLN A 257 8.10 14.92 -3.25
CA GLN A 257 9.26 15.36 -2.49
C GLN A 257 9.98 16.47 -3.24
N MET A 258 10.25 17.55 -2.54
CA MET A 258 10.91 18.72 -3.09
C MET A 258 12.43 18.68 -2.85
N ILE A 259 13.18 19.10 -3.85
CA ILE A 259 14.61 19.41 -3.76
C ILE A 259 14.80 20.90 -4.02
N THR A 260 15.52 21.58 -3.14
CA THR A 260 15.92 22.98 -3.36
C THR A 260 17.25 23.02 -4.11
N VAL A 261 17.26 23.65 -5.26
CA VAL A 261 18.43 23.86 -6.11
C VAL A 261 18.87 25.31 -5.99
N TYR A 262 20.01 25.52 -5.35
CA TYR A 262 20.64 26.83 -5.25
C TYR A 262 21.62 26.98 -6.40
N VAL A 263 21.36 27.94 -7.31
CA VAL A 263 22.26 28.25 -8.42
C VAL A 263 23.00 29.54 -8.10
N ARG A 264 24.32 29.42 -8.00
CA ARG A 264 25.20 30.56 -7.69
C ARG A 264 25.33 31.49 -8.86
N GLY A 265 25.17 32.78 -8.62
CA GLY A 265 25.44 33.84 -9.59
C GLY A 265 26.91 33.90 -9.96
N VAL A 266 27.21 34.38 -11.18
CA VAL A 266 28.58 34.58 -11.65
C VAL A 266 29.07 35.93 -11.17
N TYR A 267 29.78 35.95 -10.08
CA TYR A 267 30.46 37.15 -9.60
C TYR A 267 31.78 37.32 -10.37
N LEU A 268 31.92 38.37 -11.16
CA LEU A 268 33.20 38.77 -11.76
C LEU A 268 33.95 39.63 -10.73
N PRO A 269 34.94 39.08 -10.04
CA PRO A 269 35.76 39.89 -9.14
C PRO A 269 36.53 40.88 -9.97
N GLY A 270 36.37 42.18 -9.73
CA GLY A 270 37.14 43.23 -10.37
C GLY A 270 36.33 44.33 -11.08
N PHE A 271 35.02 44.21 -11.24
CA PHE A 271 34.16 45.29 -11.70
C PHE A 271 33.40 45.98 -10.54
N GLU A 272 34.10 46.17 -9.43
CA GLU A 272 33.57 47.08 -8.43
C GLU A 272 33.64 48.49 -9.02
N VAL A 273 32.55 49.25 -8.92
CA VAL A 273 32.43 50.62 -9.46
C VAL A 273 33.58 51.50 -9.00
N VAL A 274 34.08 51.30 -7.81
CA VAL A 274 35.21 52.06 -7.23
C VAL A 274 36.53 51.85 -7.98
N PRO A 275 37.00 50.61 -8.28
CA PRO A 275 38.21 50.40 -9.11
C PRO A 275 38.03 50.91 -10.54
N ALA A 276 36.83 50.77 -11.14
CA ALA A 276 36.59 51.27 -12.51
C ALA A 276 36.62 52.80 -12.56
N ILE A 277 36.01 53.48 -11.60
CA ILE A 277 36.05 54.95 -11.50
C ILE A 277 37.49 55.41 -11.21
N SER A 278 38.21 54.71 -10.33
CA SER A 278 39.60 55.10 -10.04
C SER A 278 40.54 54.88 -11.23
N MET A 279 40.36 53.85 -12.04
CA MET A 279 41.09 53.65 -13.28
C MET A 279 40.74 54.71 -14.34
N LEU A 280 39.48 55.06 -14.48
CA LEU A 280 39.04 56.16 -15.36
C LEU A 280 39.59 57.50 -14.93
N ALA A 281 39.60 57.79 -13.63
CA ALA A 281 40.16 59.04 -13.10
C ALA A 281 41.68 59.10 -13.31
N LEU A 282 42.42 57.99 -13.12
CA LEU A 282 43.83 57.89 -13.42
C LEU A 282 44.12 58.07 -14.91
N ALA A 283 43.36 57.46 -15.79
CA ALA A 283 43.50 57.60 -17.23
C ALA A 283 43.22 59.04 -17.66
N ALA A 284 42.20 59.72 -17.11
CA ALA A 284 41.92 61.11 -17.37
C ALA A 284 43.03 62.05 -16.87
N ALA A 285 43.61 61.77 -15.71
CA ALA A 285 44.71 62.56 -15.15
C ALA A 285 46.01 62.41 -16.01
N VAL A 286 46.30 61.23 -16.53
CA VAL A 286 47.43 60.97 -17.42
C VAL A 286 47.23 61.67 -18.81
N ALA A 287 46.01 61.58 -19.34
CA ALA A 287 45.67 62.22 -20.60
C ALA A 287 45.70 63.78 -20.48
N GLY A 288 45.19 64.30 -19.35
CA GLY A 288 45.23 65.77 -19.08
C GLY A 288 46.67 66.31 -18.96
N ARG A 289 47.60 65.58 -18.32
CA ARG A 289 49.02 65.96 -18.25
C ARG A 289 49.68 65.96 -19.60
N ARG A 290 49.32 65.12 -20.54
CA ARG A 290 49.87 65.11 -21.89
C ARG A 290 49.36 66.30 -22.72
N MET A 291 48.17 66.80 -22.48
CA MET A 291 47.61 67.96 -23.20
C MET A 291 48.15 69.32 -22.67
N THR A 292 48.43 69.42 -21.36
CA THR A 292 49.03 70.59 -20.77
C THR A 292 50.53 70.76 -20.96
N GLY A 293 51.23 69.65 -21.24
CA GLY A 293 52.69 69.67 -21.50
C GLY A 293 53.10 70.04 -22.91
N SER A 294 52.16 70.21 -23.85
CA SER A 294 52.48 70.59 -25.22
C SER A 294 52.36 72.16 -25.48
N GLU A 295 51.88 72.96 -24.51
CA GLU A 295 51.77 74.37 -24.64
C GLU A 295 53.00 75.17 -24.14
N ASP A 296 53.88 74.56 -23.36
CA ASP A 296 55.07 75.18 -22.81
C ASP A 296 56.30 75.16 -23.76
N GLU A 297 56.30 74.46 -24.86
CA GLU A 297 57.43 74.38 -25.81
C GLU A 297 57.31 75.36 -26.99
N GLU A 298 56.23 76.11 -27.19
CA GLU A 298 56.12 77.12 -28.29
C GLU A 298 56.46 78.58 -27.87
N GLY A 299 56.84 78.80 -26.59
CA GLY A 299 57.09 80.17 -26.05
C GLY A 299 58.55 80.65 -26.10
N GLU A 300 59.54 79.90 -26.50
CA GLU A 300 60.96 80.21 -26.25
C GLU A 300 61.82 80.48 -27.52
N TRP A 301 61.25 80.84 -28.67
CA TRP A 301 61.98 81.13 -29.92
C TRP A 301 61.71 82.51 -30.52
N ARG A 302 61.52 83.53 -29.70
CA ARG A 302 61.51 84.94 -30.21
C ARG A 302 62.18 85.90 -29.25
N GLU A 303 63.51 85.82 -29.20
CA GLU A 303 64.30 87.02 -28.92
C GLU A 303 65.80 86.72 -29.12
N ALA A 304 66.28 87.01 -30.36
CA ALA A 304 67.66 87.35 -30.63
C ALA A 304 67.78 87.78 -32.08
N ALA A 305 67.55 89.04 -32.32
CA ALA A 305 68.09 89.73 -33.53
C ALA A 305 69.11 90.78 -33.08
N PRO A 306 70.37 90.68 -33.50
CA PRO A 306 71.30 91.73 -33.24
C PRO A 306 71.18 92.86 -34.23
N GLY A 307 71.28 94.02 -33.68
CA GLY A 307 71.56 95.20 -34.48
C GLY A 307 73.04 95.25 -34.84
N LEU A 308 73.27 95.56 -36.05
CA LEU A 308 74.24 96.35 -36.79
C LEU A 308 74.40 95.86 -38.21
#